data_36cfaa7afc9a249a37afbfbb3e6071a4
#
_entry.id   36cfaa7afc9a249a37afbfbb3e6071a4
#
_cell.length_a   1.000
_cell.length_b   1.000
_cell.length_c   1.000
_cell.angle_alpha   90.00
_cell.angle_beta   90.00
_cell.angle_gamma   90.00
#
_symmetry.space_group_name_H-M   'P 1'
#
loop_
_entity.id
_entity.type
_entity.pdbx_description
1 polymer ?
#
loop_
_entity_poly.entity_id
_entity_poly.type
_entity_poly.pdbx_seq_one_letter_code
_entity_poly.pdbx_strand_id
1 'polypeptide(L)'
;MWEFPPPSRFHPDDDLVATGADLEPGTVLEAYRRGLFPMPVGGRRSPMAWFSPLRRAVLRPGELTVSRSLRRSARRFEIRVDTACAEVIDACADPRRPSGWIDDQIRTAYLRLHRLGWVHSVETWRDDRLVGGLYGVAVGGLFAGESMFHHETDASKVALLGLARLLDDGRDRLVDAQWLTPHLASLGLREIDRGDYLRLLEQVLLTPDLDLAGRLPAVSLATATRHSGA
;
A
#
# COMPACT_ATOMS: atom_id res chain seq x y z
N MET A 1 -5.56 -8.57 23.32
CA MET A 1 -5.72 -7.74 22.11
C MET A 1 -5.57 -6.30 22.57
N TRP A 2 -4.72 -5.53 21.93
CA TRP A 2 -4.53 -4.10 22.25
C TRP A 2 -5.78 -3.32 21.82
N GLU A 3 -6.20 -2.33 22.65
CA GLU A 3 -7.35 -1.49 22.34
C GLU A 3 -6.89 -0.07 21.96
N PHE A 4 -7.03 0.28 20.67
CA PHE A 4 -6.74 1.62 20.19
C PHE A 4 -7.85 2.60 20.60
N PRO A 5 -7.52 3.88 20.82
CA PRO A 5 -8.54 4.89 21.07
C PRO A 5 -9.50 5.01 19.88
N PRO A 6 -10.77 5.32 20.11
CA PRO A 6 -11.70 5.60 19.02
C PRO A 6 -11.31 6.90 18.31
N PRO A 7 -11.65 7.05 17.01
CA PRO A 7 -11.30 8.24 16.21
C PRO A 7 -11.70 9.58 16.86
N SER A 8 -12.79 9.59 17.64
CA SER A 8 -13.24 10.78 18.38
C SER A 8 -12.27 11.25 19.49
N ARG A 9 -11.28 10.43 19.84
CA ARG A 9 -10.23 10.75 20.81
C ARG A 9 -8.87 11.02 20.16
N PHE A 10 -8.78 11.01 18.84
CA PHE A 10 -7.54 11.39 18.17
C PHE A 10 -7.27 12.87 18.37
N HIS A 11 -6.00 13.23 18.61
CA HIS A 11 -5.64 14.63 18.75
C HIS A 11 -5.91 15.38 17.44
N PRO A 12 -6.57 16.57 17.49
CA PRO A 12 -6.97 17.29 16.28
C PRO A 12 -5.80 17.84 15.46
N ASP A 13 -4.63 18.04 16.09
CA ASP A 13 -3.47 18.70 15.48
C ASP A 13 -2.21 17.82 15.47
N ASP A 14 -2.36 16.50 15.68
CA ASP A 14 -1.24 15.57 15.70
C ASP A 14 -1.55 14.32 14.86
N ASP A 15 -0.56 13.86 14.13
CA ASP A 15 -0.62 12.61 13.37
C ASP A 15 -0.44 11.39 14.29
N LEU A 16 0.29 11.54 15.41
CA LEU A 16 0.54 10.48 16.37
C LEU A 16 -0.70 10.23 17.23
N VAL A 17 -1.17 8.99 17.25
CA VAL A 17 -2.39 8.60 17.98
C VAL A 17 -2.06 7.78 19.22
N ALA A 18 -1.10 6.86 19.13
CA ALA A 18 -0.74 5.98 20.23
C ALA A 18 0.72 5.54 20.14
N THR A 19 1.28 5.11 21.28
CA THR A 19 2.59 4.47 21.38
C THR A 19 2.48 3.17 22.15
N GLY A 20 3.30 2.18 21.82
CA GLY A 20 3.23 0.84 22.38
C GLY A 20 2.48 -0.11 21.45
N ALA A 21 1.76 -1.08 22.06
CA ALA A 21 1.16 -2.21 21.37
C ALA A 21 2.19 -3.18 20.76
N ASP A 22 1.70 -4.36 20.42
CA ASP A 22 2.45 -5.38 19.70
C ASP A 22 2.17 -5.29 18.19
N LEU A 23 2.89 -6.10 17.41
CA LEU A 23 2.67 -6.27 15.99
C LEU A 23 2.01 -7.62 15.67
N GLU A 24 1.21 -8.16 16.61
CA GLU A 24 0.42 -9.36 16.35
C GLU A 24 -0.62 -9.06 15.25
N PRO A 25 -0.93 -10.05 14.41
CA PRO A 25 -1.84 -9.85 13.27
C PRO A 25 -3.17 -9.18 13.65
N GLY A 26 -3.78 -9.59 14.76
CA GLY A 26 -5.03 -8.97 15.24
C GLY A 26 -4.89 -7.51 15.59
N THR A 27 -3.77 -7.11 16.23
CA THR A 27 -3.47 -5.73 16.59
C THR A 27 -3.25 -4.88 15.33
N VAL A 28 -2.43 -5.38 14.40
CA VAL A 28 -2.13 -4.66 13.15
C VAL A 28 -3.40 -4.46 12.31
N LEU A 29 -4.18 -5.52 12.09
CA LEU A 29 -5.41 -5.43 11.30
C LEU A 29 -6.45 -4.52 11.94
N GLU A 30 -6.58 -4.53 13.27
CA GLU A 30 -7.46 -3.60 13.98
C GLU A 30 -7.01 -2.15 13.83
N ALA A 31 -5.71 -1.90 13.83
CA ALA A 31 -5.17 -0.56 13.56
C ALA A 31 -5.58 -0.07 12.16
N TYR A 32 -5.39 -0.87 11.11
CA TYR A 32 -5.78 -0.49 9.75
C TYR A 32 -7.29 -0.25 9.62
N ARG A 33 -8.13 -1.06 10.28
CA ARG A 33 -9.58 -0.84 10.31
C ARG A 33 -9.97 0.48 10.98
N ARG A 34 -9.14 1.02 11.86
CA ARG A 34 -9.32 2.32 12.53
C ARG A 34 -8.56 3.47 11.85
N GLY A 35 -7.96 3.24 10.69
CA GLY A 35 -7.21 4.27 9.96
C GLY A 35 -5.84 4.55 10.54
N LEU A 36 -5.29 3.62 11.33
CA LEU A 36 -3.96 3.69 11.92
C LEU A 36 -2.97 2.80 11.17
N PHE A 37 -1.69 3.17 11.23
CA PHE A 37 -0.60 2.33 10.75
C PHE A 37 0.62 2.47 11.65
N PRO A 38 1.44 1.42 11.81
CA PRO A 38 2.63 1.44 12.65
C PRO A 38 3.82 2.06 11.92
N MET A 39 4.61 2.85 12.64
CA MET A 39 5.93 3.27 12.20
C MET A 39 6.83 3.42 13.44
N PRO A 40 8.04 2.85 13.44
CA PRO A 40 8.97 3.03 14.56
C PRO A 40 9.43 4.48 14.62
N VAL A 41 9.42 5.06 15.82
CA VAL A 41 9.92 6.42 16.08
C VAL A 41 11.05 6.32 17.08
N GLY A 42 12.26 6.62 16.66
CA GLY A 42 13.44 6.54 17.50
C GLY A 42 14.26 5.25 17.29
N GLY A 43 15.09 4.88 18.28
CA GLY A 43 15.98 3.71 18.17
C GLY A 43 15.27 2.37 18.39
N ARG A 44 16.02 1.27 18.21
CA ARG A 44 15.55 -0.14 18.28
C ARG A 44 14.79 -0.52 19.56
N ARG A 45 14.84 0.29 20.62
CA ARG A 45 14.14 0.06 21.91
C ARG A 45 12.96 0.98 22.13
N SER A 46 12.65 1.86 21.17
CA SER A 46 11.49 2.74 21.27
C SER A 46 10.20 1.94 21.06
N PRO A 47 9.12 2.28 21.77
CA PRO A 47 7.84 1.65 21.53
C PRO A 47 7.37 1.95 20.11
N MET A 48 6.60 1.03 19.50
CA MET A 48 5.96 1.25 18.21
C MET A 48 5.04 2.46 18.31
N ALA A 49 5.06 3.33 17.32
CA ALA A 49 4.14 4.45 17.20
C ALA A 49 3.07 4.16 16.15
N TRP A 50 1.85 4.65 16.39
CA TRP A 50 0.69 4.45 15.55
C TRP A 50 0.16 5.80 15.09
N PHE A 51 0.11 5.97 13.79
CA PHE A 51 -0.20 7.24 13.16
C PHE A 51 -1.54 7.22 12.43
N SER A 52 -2.23 8.35 12.47
CA SER A 52 -3.34 8.68 11.57
C SER A 52 -3.15 10.12 11.09
N PRO A 53 -2.55 10.34 9.90
CA PRO A 53 -2.23 11.67 9.41
C PRO A 53 -3.44 12.60 9.33
N LEU A 54 -3.24 13.87 9.67
CA LEU A 54 -4.24 14.93 9.49
C LEU A 54 -4.63 15.11 8.02
N ARG A 55 -3.65 14.89 7.14
CA ARG A 55 -3.80 14.89 5.68
C ARG A 55 -3.41 13.51 5.16
N ARG A 56 -4.38 12.73 4.68
CA ARG A 56 -4.16 11.35 4.21
C ARG A 56 -4.04 11.28 2.71
N ALA A 57 -2.96 10.68 2.22
CA ALA A 57 -2.75 10.45 0.79
C ALA A 57 -3.52 9.23 0.32
N VAL A 58 -4.41 9.42 -0.64
CA VAL A 58 -5.29 8.36 -1.16
C VAL A 58 -5.37 8.38 -2.69
N LEU A 59 -5.75 7.23 -3.26
CA LEU A 59 -6.04 7.07 -4.67
C LEU A 59 -7.26 6.16 -4.85
N ARG A 60 -8.23 6.59 -5.63
CA ARG A 60 -9.20 5.68 -6.24
C ARG A 60 -8.54 4.99 -7.44
N PRO A 61 -8.66 3.67 -7.63
CA PRO A 61 -7.94 2.94 -8.68
C PRO A 61 -8.07 3.54 -10.08
N GLY A 62 -9.27 3.99 -10.45
CA GLY A 62 -9.56 4.61 -11.75
C GLY A 62 -8.99 6.03 -11.93
N GLU A 63 -8.49 6.66 -10.86
CA GLU A 63 -7.94 8.04 -10.89
C GLU A 63 -6.41 8.06 -11.12
N LEU A 64 -5.76 6.90 -11.28
CA LEU A 64 -4.32 6.83 -11.49
C LEU A 64 -3.89 7.56 -12.78
N THR A 65 -3.00 8.53 -12.63
CA THR A 65 -2.44 9.29 -13.77
C THR A 65 -1.35 8.47 -14.47
N VAL A 66 -1.64 8.04 -15.70
CA VAL A 66 -0.71 7.23 -16.50
C VAL A 66 -0.21 8.02 -17.69
N SER A 67 1.01 8.54 -17.63
CA SER A 67 1.64 9.27 -18.73
C SER A 67 1.93 8.37 -19.94
N ARG A 68 2.14 8.97 -21.11
CA ARG A 68 2.53 8.24 -22.33
C ARG A 68 3.87 7.50 -22.13
N SER A 69 4.81 8.11 -21.41
CA SER A 69 6.12 7.49 -21.09
C SER A 69 5.93 6.27 -20.19
N LEU A 70 5.11 6.37 -19.13
CA LEU A 70 4.83 5.26 -18.23
C LEU A 70 4.15 4.09 -18.95
N ARG A 71 3.17 4.38 -19.84
CA ARG A 71 2.54 3.33 -20.66
C ARG A 71 3.55 2.59 -21.55
N ARG A 72 4.50 3.31 -22.14
CA ARG A 72 5.57 2.71 -22.95
C ARG A 72 6.53 1.91 -22.08
N SER A 73 6.91 2.44 -20.92
CA SER A 73 7.78 1.78 -19.95
C SER A 73 7.16 0.46 -19.46
N ALA A 74 5.86 0.47 -19.16
CA ALA A 74 5.11 -0.68 -18.66
C ALA A 74 5.15 -1.91 -19.59
N ARG A 75 5.29 -1.70 -20.91
CA ARG A 75 5.37 -2.81 -21.89
C ARG A 75 6.64 -3.67 -21.77
N ARG A 76 7.65 -3.20 -21.03
CA ARG A 76 8.92 -3.88 -20.83
C ARG A 76 8.92 -4.79 -19.62
N PHE A 77 7.85 -4.77 -18.85
CA PHE A 77 7.76 -5.43 -17.56
C PHE A 77 6.55 -6.36 -17.49
N GLU A 78 6.73 -7.43 -16.76
CA GLU A 78 5.68 -8.34 -16.33
C GLU A 78 5.25 -7.99 -14.91
N ILE A 79 3.94 -8.08 -14.62
CA ILE A 79 3.40 -7.92 -13.28
C ILE A 79 3.08 -9.30 -12.71
N ARG A 80 3.58 -9.56 -11.51
CA ARG A 80 3.24 -10.75 -10.71
C ARG A 80 2.69 -10.30 -9.35
N VAL A 81 1.95 -11.16 -8.68
CA VAL A 81 1.39 -10.91 -7.35
C VAL A 81 1.78 -12.05 -6.44
N ASP A 82 2.26 -11.73 -5.26
CA ASP A 82 2.60 -12.67 -4.18
C ASP A 82 3.60 -13.78 -4.58
N THR A 83 4.37 -13.56 -5.64
CA THR A 83 5.39 -14.55 -6.08
C THR A 83 6.73 -14.35 -5.37
N ALA A 84 7.00 -13.14 -4.86
CA ALA A 84 8.26 -12.77 -4.20
C ALA A 84 8.05 -11.73 -3.09
N CYS A 85 6.99 -11.86 -2.28
CA CYS A 85 6.62 -10.87 -1.27
C CYS A 85 7.77 -10.61 -0.26
N ALA A 86 8.49 -11.66 0.15
CA ALA A 86 9.62 -11.52 1.07
C ALA A 86 10.73 -10.64 0.46
N GLU A 87 11.08 -10.88 -0.81
CA GLU A 87 12.10 -10.11 -1.53
C GLU A 87 11.66 -8.65 -1.75
N VAL A 88 10.36 -8.41 -1.98
CA VAL A 88 9.81 -7.04 -2.06
C VAL A 88 9.97 -6.32 -0.74
N ILE A 89 9.60 -6.95 0.39
CA ILE A 89 9.75 -6.36 1.74
C ILE A 89 11.23 -6.10 2.02
N ASP A 90 12.13 -7.06 1.70
CA ASP A 90 13.57 -6.93 1.90
C ASP A 90 14.17 -5.78 1.08
N ALA A 91 13.77 -5.63 -0.18
CA ALA A 91 14.18 -4.52 -1.02
C ALA A 91 13.65 -3.16 -0.52
N CYS A 92 12.46 -3.14 0.09
CA CYS A 92 11.92 -1.96 0.75
C CYS A 92 12.65 -1.63 2.06
N ALA A 93 13.16 -2.63 2.78
CA ALA A 93 13.90 -2.51 4.03
C ALA A 93 15.40 -2.19 3.85
N ASP A 94 15.90 -2.03 2.61
CA ASP A 94 17.30 -1.75 2.34
C ASP A 94 17.79 -0.53 3.16
N PRO A 95 18.78 -0.69 4.06
CA PRO A 95 19.25 0.38 4.94
C PRO A 95 19.93 1.53 4.20
N ARG A 96 20.27 1.35 2.93
CA ARG A 96 20.80 2.41 2.05
C ARG A 96 19.73 3.40 1.59
N ARG A 97 18.45 3.07 1.80
CA ARG A 97 17.33 3.98 1.46
C ARG A 97 17.20 5.09 2.50
N PRO A 98 16.95 6.34 2.09
CA PRO A 98 16.90 7.49 3.01
C PRO A 98 15.83 7.39 4.10
N SER A 99 14.79 6.59 3.89
CA SER A 99 13.63 6.45 4.78
C SER A 99 13.51 5.05 5.39
N GLY A 100 14.63 4.42 5.76
CA GLY A 100 14.66 3.04 6.30
C GLY A 100 13.93 2.91 7.64
N TRP A 101 12.61 2.83 7.61
CA TRP A 101 11.75 2.64 8.77
C TRP A 101 11.38 1.15 9.02
N ILE A 102 11.60 0.29 8.02
CA ILE A 102 11.29 -1.13 8.10
C ILE A 102 12.44 -1.83 8.83
N ASP A 103 12.22 -2.19 10.07
CA ASP A 103 13.13 -2.99 10.90
C ASP A 103 12.76 -4.49 10.89
N ASP A 104 13.53 -5.30 11.62
CA ASP A 104 13.31 -6.74 11.69
C ASP A 104 11.94 -7.11 12.31
N GLN A 105 11.40 -6.27 13.21
CA GLN A 105 10.10 -6.52 13.84
C GLN A 105 8.98 -6.28 12.83
N ILE A 106 9.02 -5.15 12.13
CA ILE A 106 8.08 -4.83 11.05
C ILE A 106 8.15 -5.91 9.97
N ARG A 107 9.35 -6.23 9.48
CA ARG A 107 9.55 -7.29 8.49
C ARG A 107 8.90 -8.61 8.89
N THR A 108 9.16 -9.06 10.11
CA THR A 108 8.64 -10.33 10.63
C THR A 108 7.12 -10.31 10.72
N ALA A 109 6.54 -9.21 11.21
CA ALA A 109 5.09 -9.05 11.34
C ALA A 109 4.39 -9.06 9.98
N TYR A 110 4.93 -8.33 9.00
CA TYR A 110 4.31 -8.26 7.67
C TYR A 110 4.46 -9.56 6.86
N LEU A 111 5.56 -10.29 7.02
CA LEU A 111 5.69 -11.64 6.46
C LEU A 111 4.72 -12.64 7.11
N ARG A 112 4.43 -12.47 8.41
CA ARG A 112 3.39 -13.28 9.07
C ARG A 112 2.00 -12.93 8.54
N LEU A 113 1.69 -11.65 8.36
CA LEU A 113 0.43 -11.20 7.75
C LEU A 113 0.29 -11.68 6.30
N HIS A 114 1.38 -11.71 5.54
CA HIS A 114 1.37 -12.28 4.19
C HIS A 114 0.97 -13.76 4.19
N ARG A 115 1.57 -14.58 5.07
CA ARG A 115 1.19 -15.99 5.19
C ARG A 115 -0.27 -16.21 5.61
N LEU A 116 -0.88 -15.22 6.25
CA LEU A 116 -2.29 -15.23 6.64
C LEU A 116 -3.22 -14.62 5.57
N GLY A 117 -2.67 -14.15 4.44
CA GLY A 117 -3.44 -13.60 3.34
C GLY A 117 -3.89 -12.14 3.52
N TRP A 118 -3.27 -11.38 4.42
CA TRP A 118 -3.58 -9.96 4.65
C TRP A 118 -2.57 -8.98 4.08
N VAL A 119 -1.37 -9.42 3.80
CA VAL A 119 -0.33 -8.62 3.13
C VAL A 119 -0.08 -9.21 1.76
N HIS A 120 -0.05 -8.34 0.77
CA HIS A 120 0.17 -8.71 -0.62
C HIS A 120 1.26 -7.85 -1.24
N SER A 121 1.99 -8.45 -2.18
CA SER A 121 2.94 -7.73 -3.03
C SER A 121 2.45 -7.67 -4.47
N VAL A 122 2.77 -6.56 -5.13
CA VAL A 122 2.65 -6.42 -6.58
C VAL A 122 4.03 -6.15 -7.13
N GLU A 123 4.51 -7.05 -7.95
CA GLU A 123 5.88 -7.15 -8.37
C GLU A 123 6.04 -6.76 -9.84
N THR A 124 7.15 -6.15 -10.16
CA THR A 124 7.54 -5.81 -11.53
C THR A 124 8.77 -6.61 -11.90
N TRP A 125 8.62 -7.46 -12.89
CA TRP A 125 9.63 -8.39 -13.37
C TRP A 125 10.12 -8.04 -14.78
N ARG A 126 11.39 -8.30 -15.04
CA ARG A 126 11.99 -8.26 -16.38
C ARG A 126 13.03 -9.37 -16.53
N ASP A 127 12.86 -10.20 -17.55
CA ASP A 127 13.77 -11.35 -17.83
C ASP A 127 13.96 -12.22 -16.57
N ASP A 128 12.85 -12.59 -15.91
CA ASP A 128 12.79 -13.34 -14.65
C ASP A 128 13.55 -12.72 -13.46
N ARG A 129 13.85 -11.42 -13.53
CA ARG A 129 14.46 -10.66 -12.44
C ARG A 129 13.43 -9.73 -11.83
N LEU A 130 13.33 -9.74 -10.49
CA LEU A 130 12.55 -8.78 -9.74
C LEU A 130 13.23 -7.40 -9.80
N VAL A 131 12.62 -6.43 -10.48
CA VAL A 131 13.21 -5.12 -10.73
C VAL A 131 12.46 -3.97 -10.08
N GLY A 132 11.33 -4.24 -9.45
CA GLY A 132 10.55 -3.29 -8.67
C GLY A 132 9.34 -3.96 -8.04
N GLY A 133 8.66 -3.24 -7.17
CA GLY A 133 7.47 -3.75 -6.52
C GLY A 133 6.98 -2.82 -5.42
N LEU A 134 5.82 -3.16 -4.91
CA LEU A 134 5.23 -2.58 -3.70
C LEU A 134 4.61 -3.71 -2.87
N TYR A 135 4.41 -3.45 -1.58
CA TYR A 135 3.59 -4.31 -0.74
C TYR A 135 2.65 -3.47 0.12
N GLY A 136 1.60 -4.10 0.62
CA GLY A 136 0.63 -3.44 1.47
C GLY A 136 -0.34 -4.39 2.14
N VAL A 137 -1.12 -3.85 3.07
CA VAL A 137 -2.17 -4.56 3.81
C VAL A 137 -3.50 -4.42 3.07
N ALA A 138 -4.18 -5.54 2.84
CA ALA A 138 -5.51 -5.58 2.24
C ALA A 138 -6.55 -5.95 3.28
N VAL A 139 -7.57 -5.10 3.46
CA VAL A 139 -8.69 -5.35 4.37
C VAL A 139 -9.96 -4.76 3.75
N GLY A 140 -10.96 -5.57 3.49
CA GLY A 140 -12.16 -5.15 2.77
C GLY A 140 -11.81 -4.57 1.40
N GLY A 141 -12.27 -3.37 1.11
CA GLY A 141 -11.91 -2.62 -0.10
C GLY A 141 -10.65 -1.76 0.01
N LEU A 142 -9.99 -1.74 1.18
CA LEU A 142 -8.76 -1.00 1.40
C LEU A 142 -7.54 -1.78 0.94
N PHE A 143 -6.62 -1.12 0.25
CA PHE A 143 -5.22 -1.53 0.12
C PHE A 143 -4.32 -0.43 0.70
N ALA A 144 -3.79 -0.64 1.90
CA ALA A 144 -2.83 0.27 2.52
C ALA A 144 -1.42 -0.07 2.01
N GLY A 145 -0.91 0.74 1.08
CA GLY A 145 0.43 0.57 0.52
C GLY A 145 1.50 1.02 1.52
N GLU A 146 2.37 0.10 1.92
CA GLU A 146 3.37 0.33 2.96
C GLU A 146 4.66 0.92 2.40
N SER A 147 5.17 0.32 1.35
CA SER A 147 6.40 0.77 0.71
C SER A 147 6.48 0.25 -0.72
N MET A 148 7.34 0.90 -1.50
CA MET A 148 7.69 0.46 -2.85
C MET A 148 9.17 0.65 -3.12
N PHE A 149 9.72 -0.17 -4.01
CA PHE A 149 11.12 -0.06 -4.45
C PHE A 149 11.23 -0.18 -5.96
N HIS A 150 12.37 0.23 -6.51
CA HIS A 150 12.74 -0.01 -7.89
C HIS A 150 14.25 -0.13 -8.05
N HIS A 151 14.67 -1.07 -8.87
CA HIS A 151 16.03 -1.21 -9.37
C HIS A 151 16.14 -0.70 -10.80
N GLU A 152 15.01 -0.60 -11.51
CA GLU A 152 14.92 -0.05 -12.86
C GLU A 152 13.94 1.12 -12.91
N THR A 153 14.22 2.08 -13.79
CA THR A 153 13.39 3.27 -13.99
C THR A 153 11.93 2.88 -14.26
N ASP A 154 11.02 3.51 -13.55
CA ASP A 154 9.57 3.32 -13.59
C ASP A 154 9.05 1.99 -13.01
N ALA A 155 9.89 1.03 -12.58
CA ALA A 155 9.41 -0.26 -12.13
C ALA A 155 8.42 -0.17 -10.96
N SER A 156 8.66 0.67 -9.95
CA SER A 156 7.70 0.88 -8.85
C SER A 156 6.39 1.55 -9.30
N LYS A 157 6.46 2.46 -10.28
CA LYS A 157 5.24 3.07 -10.86
C LYS A 157 4.43 2.04 -11.64
N VAL A 158 5.10 1.11 -12.31
CA VAL A 158 4.45 0.00 -13.04
C VAL A 158 3.81 -0.97 -12.06
N ALA A 159 4.42 -1.24 -10.89
CA ALA A 159 3.79 -1.99 -9.81
C ALA A 159 2.49 -1.32 -9.32
N LEU A 160 2.52 0.00 -9.09
CA LEU A 160 1.31 0.75 -8.71
C LEU A 160 0.24 0.76 -9.81
N LEU A 161 0.65 0.83 -11.08
CA LEU A 161 -0.28 0.68 -12.20
C LEU A 161 -0.91 -0.73 -12.23
N GLY A 162 -0.13 -1.76 -11.95
CA GLY A 162 -0.61 -3.13 -11.79
C GLY A 162 -1.64 -3.24 -10.66
N LEU A 163 -1.31 -2.72 -9.50
CA LEU A 163 -2.22 -2.67 -8.35
C LEU A 163 -3.54 -1.95 -8.69
N ALA A 164 -3.46 -0.73 -9.25
CA ALA A 164 -4.65 0.04 -9.59
C ALA A 164 -5.59 -0.72 -10.56
N ARG A 165 -5.03 -1.48 -11.52
CA ARG A 165 -5.82 -2.32 -12.43
C ARG A 165 -6.46 -3.52 -11.76
N LEU A 166 -5.76 -4.13 -10.79
CA LEU A 166 -6.31 -5.25 -10.00
C LEU A 166 -7.47 -4.79 -9.13
N LEU A 167 -7.39 -3.56 -8.63
CA LEU A 167 -8.41 -2.94 -7.80
C LEU A 167 -9.57 -2.33 -8.59
N ASP A 168 -9.42 -2.10 -9.89
CA ASP A 168 -10.48 -1.55 -10.77
C ASP A 168 -11.46 -2.67 -11.18
N ASP A 169 -12.13 -3.24 -10.19
CA ASP A 169 -13.06 -4.37 -10.30
C ASP A 169 -14.54 -3.96 -10.25
N GLY A 170 -14.81 -2.66 -10.38
CA GLY A 170 -16.16 -2.09 -10.33
C GLY A 170 -16.74 -1.98 -8.91
N ARG A 171 -15.93 -2.22 -7.88
CA ARG A 171 -16.31 -2.09 -6.47
C ARG A 171 -15.66 -0.86 -5.84
N ASP A 172 -16.13 -0.49 -4.64
CA ASP A 172 -15.51 0.57 -3.85
C ASP A 172 -14.16 0.11 -3.31
N ARG A 173 -13.09 0.56 -3.97
CA ARG A 173 -11.71 0.28 -3.59
C ARG A 173 -10.95 1.57 -3.30
N LEU A 174 -10.01 1.49 -2.35
CA LEU A 174 -9.17 2.62 -1.95
C LEU A 174 -7.72 2.16 -1.80
N VAL A 175 -6.80 2.87 -2.43
CA VAL A 175 -5.37 2.79 -2.11
C VAL A 175 -5.06 3.93 -1.15
N ASP A 176 -4.48 3.58 -0.03
CA ASP A 176 -4.00 4.48 1.01
C ASP A 176 -2.46 4.47 0.99
N ALA A 177 -1.85 5.62 0.88
CA ALA A 177 -0.39 5.77 0.87
C ALA A 177 0.12 6.68 2.00
N GLN A 178 -0.65 6.79 3.06
CA GLN A 178 -0.40 7.51 4.31
C GLN A 178 -0.08 8.99 4.09
N TRP A 179 1.15 9.37 3.72
CA TRP A 179 1.57 10.74 3.44
C TRP A 179 1.84 10.95 1.94
N LEU A 180 1.45 12.11 1.45
CA LEU A 180 1.68 12.47 0.05
C LEU A 180 3.12 12.90 -0.18
N THR A 181 3.74 12.32 -1.19
CA THR A 181 5.02 12.76 -1.71
C THR A 181 4.85 13.38 -3.10
N PRO A 182 5.79 14.24 -3.58
CA PRO A 182 5.73 14.75 -4.95
C PRO A 182 5.65 13.64 -6.01
N HIS A 183 6.31 12.51 -5.73
CA HIS A 183 6.26 11.33 -6.59
C HIS A 183 4.84 10.76 -6.68
N LEU A 184 4.18 10.53 -5.54
CA LEU A 184 2.81 10.00 -5.48
C LEU A 184 1.79 10.98 -6.08
N ALA A 185 1.96 12.30 -5.81
CA ALA A 185 1.12 13.32 -6.42
C ALA A 185 1.20 13.30 -7.96
N SER A 186 2.38 13.07 -8.53
CA SER A 186 2.56 12.95 -9.99
C SER A 186 1.85 11.75 -10.60
N LEU A 187 1.46 10.77 -9.77
CA LEU A 187 0.70 9.57 -10.15
C LEU A 187 -0.81 9.71 -9.90
N GLY A 188 -1.27 10.87 -9.41
CA GLY A 188 -2.69 11.16 -9.21
C GLY A 188 -3.19 10.96 -7.79
N LEU A 189 -2.31 10.57 -6.84
CA LEU A 189 -2.70 10.55 -5.43
C LEU A 189 -2.99 11.97 -4.96
N ARG A 190 -3.96 12.09 -4.07
CA ARG A 190 -4.37 13.36 -3.46
C ARG A 190 -4.49 13.24 -1.96
N GLU A 191 -4.35 14.36 -1.28
CA GLU A 191 -4.62 14.44 0.15
C GLU A 191 -6.09 14.74 0.41
N ILE A 192 -6.63 14.07 1.41
CA ILE A 192 -7.93 14.38 2.01
C ILE A 192 -7.77 14.56 3.51
N ASP A 193 -8.70 15.27 4.16
CA ASP A 193 -8.69 15.44 5.61
C ASP A 193 -8.91 14.10 6.32
N ARG A 194 -8.30 13.90 7.51
CA ARG A 194 -8.46 12.69 8.34
C ARG A 194 -9.93 12.29 8.51
N GLY A 195 -10.81 13.26 8.78
CA GLY A 195 -12.24 12.99 8.97
C GLY A 195 -12.89 12.43 7.70
N ASP A 196 -12.54 12.96 6.52
CA ASP A 196 -13.02 12.46 5.24
C ASP A 196 -12.47 11.07 4.96
N TYR A 197 -11.18 10.85 5.25
CA TYR A 197 -10.55 9.55 5.12
C TYR A 197 -11.24 8.48 5.98
N LEU A 198 -11.51 8.78 7.25
CA LEU A 198 -12.15 7.83 8.17
C LEU A 198 -13.55 7.45 7.71
N ARG A 199 -14.36 8.42 7.23
CA ARG A 199 -15.69 8.13 6.65
C ARG A 199 -15.57 7.26 5.38
N LEU A 200 -14.60 7.54 4.53
CA LEU A 200 -14.34 6.75 3.32
C LEU A 200 -13.86 5.34 3.67
N LEU A 201 -13.00 5.21 4.70
CA LEU A 201 -12.51 3.93 5.19
C LEU A 201 -13.67 3.05 5.68
N GLU A 202 -14.59 3.58 6.50
CA GLU A 202 -15.77 2.84 6.94
C GLU A 202 -16.58 2.25 5.77
N GLN A 203 -16.72 3.01 4.68
CA GLN A 203 -17.44 2.55 3.49
C GLN A 203 -16.70 1.42 2.76
N VAL A 204 -15.41 1.60 2.49
CA VAL A 204 -14.64 0.59 1.74
C VAL A 204 -14.39 -0.68 2.55
N LEU A 205 -14.38 -0.62 3.87
CA LEU A 205 -14.27 -1.81 4.72
C LEU A 205 -15.49 -2.73 4.63
N LEU A 206 -16.65 -2.24 4.18
CA LEU A 206 -17.84 -3.06 3.92
C LEU A 206 -17.76 -3.81 2.58
N THR A 207 -16.83 -3.43 1.72
CA THR A 207 -16.60 -4.12 0.45
C THR A 207 -15.93 -5.47 0.73
N PRO A 208 -16.30 -6.55 0.03
CA PRO A 208 -15.65 -7.85 0.18
C PRO A 208 -14.12 -7.75 0.03
N ASP A 209 -13.42 -8.60 0.79
CA ASP A 209 -11.95 -8.65 0.77
C ASP A 209 -11.40 -8.79 -0.66
N LEU A 210 -10.18 -8.31 -0.83
CA LEU A 210 -9.44 -8.43 -2.08
C LEU A 210 -8.94 -9.87 -2.25
N ASP A 211 -9.40 -10.54 -3.29
CA ASP A 211 -8.77 -11.78 -3.75
C ASP A 211 -7.68 -11.43 -4.76
N LEU A 212 -6.47 -11.19 -4.28
CA LEU A 212 -5.31 -10.90 -5.12
C LEU A 212 -4.58 -12.17 -5.57
N ALA A 213 -4.62 -13.24 -4.77
CA ALA A 213 -3.92 -14.50 -5.05
C ALA A 213 -4.53 -15.27 -6.24
N GLY A 214 -5.83 -15.09 -6.53
CA GLY A 214 -6.54 -15.78 -7.61
C GLY A 214 -6.56 -15.03 -8.94
N ARG A 215 -6.06 -13.78 -9.02
CA ARG A 215 -6.35 -12.88 -10.14
C ARG A 215 -5.28 -12.77 -11.22
N LEU A 216 -4.20 -13.55 -11.23
CA LEU A 216 -3.24 -13.43 -12.33
C LEU A 216 -2.86 -14.76 -13.00
N PRO A 217 -3.17 -14.86 -14.31
CA PRO A 217 -2.11 -15.09 -15.29
C PRO A 217 -1.41 -13.74 -15.53
N ALA A 218 -0.10 -13.78 -15.86
CA ALA A 218 0.70 -12.60 -16.20
C ALA A 218 -0.12 -11.54 -16.96
N VAL A 219 -0.44 -10.40 -16.32
CA VAL A 219 -1.18 -9.33 -17.00
C VAL A 219 -0.19 -8.61 -17.88
N SER A 220 -0.13 -9.02 -19.13
CA SER A 220 0.52 -8.20 -20.15
C SER A 220 -0.20 -6.86 -20.20
N LEU A 221 0.49 -5.81 -19.78
CA LEU A 221 -0.01 -4.42 -19.82
C LEU A 221 -0.27 -3.91 -21.26
N ALA A 222 -0.12 -4.80 -22.26
CA ALA A 222 -0.27 -4.49 -23.67
C ALA A 222 -1.74 -4.32 -24.16
N THR A 223 -2.74 -4.79 -23.37
CA THR A 223 -4.13 -4.90 -23.86
C THR A 223 -5.16 -4.07 -23.09
N ALA A 224 -4.90 -2.80 -22.85
CA ALA A 224 -5.96 -1.90 -22.39
C ALA A 224 -5.97 -0.62 -23.22
N THR A 225 -6.41 -0.75 -24.47
CA THR A 225 -6.85 0.39 -25.27
C THR A 225 -8.20 0.01 -25.86
N ARG A 226 -9.28 0.49 -25.23
CA ARG A 226 -10.52 0.97 -25.85
C ARG A 226 -11.64 1.01 -24.81
N HIS A 227 -11.86 2.16 -24.24
CA HIS A 227 -13.20 2.70 -24.03
C HIS A 227 -13.04 4.21 -23.89
N SER A 228 -13.02 4.87 -25.03
CA SER A 228 -13.36 6.28 -25.14
C SER A 228 -14.07 6.43 -26.47
N GLY A 229 -15.33 6.79 -26.39
CA GLY A 229 -16.04 7.26 -27.54
C GLY A 229 -17.42 6.63 -27.74
N ALA A 230 -18.44 7.20 -27.17
CA ALA A 230 -19.65 7.66 -27.81
C ALA A 230 -20.43 8.52 -26.82
#